data_c009bffff19e43238cf37fd7daafbb8b
#
_entry.id   c009bffff19e43238cf37fd7daafbb8b
#
_cell.length_a   1.000
_cell.length_b   1.000
_cell.length_c   1.000
_cell.angle_alpha   90.00
_cell.angle_beta   90.00
_cell.angle_gamma   90.00
#
_symmetry.space_group_name_H-M   'P 1'
#
loop_
_entity.id
_entity.type
_entity.pdbx_description
1 polymer ?
#
loop_
_entity_poly.entity_id
_entity_poly.type
_entity_poly.pdbx_seq_one_letter_code
_entity_poly.pdbx_strand_id
1 'polypeptide(L)'
;EIEAYFVQHNIDVVAMVHHETCTGMLNPLAGIGALVKAHGAIFVVDGVSSVGAEVVDMEVCNIAFCSSSSSKAIGSYPGLSFVIGSKKEFKRLKEHKAKTTYLNLATFYEFLETRSQTPNTPAVPLFFALEQALNNILSKGVKKHFAVIRARAERLRLGMRQLNLEFLINERDMCSVLTTVKVPLSMNIREIRDRLRDDAIIIYEGKGCFAGKVFQVGNIGEMSDFDIQFFLHSLKRVLLTLQAEIIDKVVPLIPDAPTPTFNLL
;
A
#
# COMPACT_ATOMS: atom_id res chain seq x y z
N GLU A 1 21.85 -2.26 -11.53
CA GLU A 1 22.26 -2.93 -10.26
C GLU A 1 21.88 -4.42 -10.26
N ILE A 2 20.60 -4.79 -10.45
CA ILE A 2 20.14 -6.20 -10.45
C ILE A 2 20.89 -7.01 -11.53
N GLU A 3 21.02 -6.47 -12.74
CA GLU A 3 21.75 -7.13 -13.84
C GLU A 3 23.24 -7.38 -13.50
N ALA A 4 23.90 -6.41 -12.89
CA ALA A 4 25.27 -6.57 -12.42
C ALA A 4 25.42 -7.67 -11.38
N TYR A 5 24.37 -7.86 -10.55
CA TYR A 5 24.35 -8.93 -9.56
C TYR A 5 24.22 -10.32 -10.19
N PHE A 6 23.42 -10.46 -11.25
CA PHE A 6 23.31 -11.70 -12.02
C PHE A 6 24.62 -12.10 -12.70
N VAL A 7 25.41 -11.12 -13.16
CA VAL A 7 26.72 -11.39 -13.78
C VAL A 7 27.72 -11.95 -12.78
N GLN A 8 27.61 -11.55 -11.52
CA GLN A 8 28.55 -11.93 -10.45
C GLN A 8 28.13 -13.19 -9.68
N HIS A 9 26.85 -13.56 -9.75
CA HIS A 9 26.29 -14.63 -8.92
C HIS A 9 25.36 -15.54 -9.74
N ASN A 10 25.42 -16.84 -9.45
CA ASN A 10 24.44 -17.77 -9.97
C ASN A 10 23.16 -17.67 -9.13
N ILE A 11 22.08 -17.16 -9.71
CA ILE A 11 20.80 -16.88 -9.04
C ILE A 11 19.73 -17.80 -9.63
N ASP A 12 19.18 -18.68 -8.81
CA ASP A 12 18.08 -19.56 -9.21
C ASP A 12 16.70 -18.92 -9.03
N VAL A 13 16.56 -18.05 -8.02
CA VAL A 13 15.26 -17.44 -7.65
C VAL A 13 15.45 -15.97 -7.28
N VAL A 14 14.59 -15.12 -7.83
CA VAL A 14 14.44 -13.72 -7.41
C VAL A 14 13.09 -13.56 -6.73
N ALA A 15 13.09 -13.13 -5.48
CA ALA A 15 11.88 -12.78 -4.74
C ALA A 15 11.80 -11.25 -4.61
N MET A 16 10.64 -10.67 -4.92
CA MET A 16 10.43 -9.23 -4.88
C MET A 16 9.04 -8.87 -4.35
N VAL A 17 8.98 -7.85 -3.51
CA VAL A 17 7.73 -7.17 -3.15
C VAL A 17 7.31 -6.24 -4.29
N HIS A 18 6.08 -6.35 -4.79
CA HIS A 18 5.58 -5.44 -5.83
C HIS A 18 5.25 -4.06 -5.27
N HIS A 19 4.51 -4.00 -4.17
CA HIS A 19 4.16 -2.75 -3.49
C HIS A 19 4.85 -2.68 -2.12
N GLU A 20 5.86 -1.82 -2.01
CA GLU A 20 6.57 -1.57 -0.75
C GLU A 20 5.75 -0.65 0.16
N THR A 21 5.18 -1.21 1.21
CA THR A 21 4.23 -0.51 2.09
C THR A 21 4.87 0.52 3.01
N CYS A 22 6.19 0.47 3.24
CA CYS A 22 6.87 1.49 4.04
C CYS A 22 6.99 2.84 3.32
N THR A 23 7.02 2.82 1.98
CA THR A 23 7.21 4.01 1.13
C THR A 23 6.03 4.33 0.22
N GLY A 24 5.19 3.34 -0.07
CA GLY A 24 4.15 3.41 -1.10
C GLY A 24 4.70 3.18 -2.52
N MET A 25 5.95 2.71 -2.67
CA MET A 25 6.59 2.51 -3.96
C MET A 25 6.07 1.24 -4.66
N LEU A 26 5.90 1.35 -5.96
CA LEU A 26 5.57 0.24 -6.84
C LEU A 26 6.79 -0.18 -7.64
N ASN A 27 7.27 -1.40 -7.42
CA ASN A 27 8.43 -1.94 -8.14
C ASN A 27 8.05 -2.36 -9.56
N PRO A 28 8.93 -2.16 -10.59
CA PRO A 28 8.61 -2.36 -12.00
C PRO A 28 8.63 -3.85 -12.38
N LEU A 29 7.50 -4.57 -12.22
CA LEU A 29 7.37 -6.01 -12.46
C LEU A 29 7.84 -6.44 -13.85
N ALA A 30 7.39 -5.76 -14.91
CA ALA A 30 7.66 -6.17 -16.27
C ALA A 30 9.17 -6.10 -16.60
N GLY A 31 9.83 -5.02 -16.22
CA GLY A 31 11.26 -4.83 -16.45
C GLY A 31 12.11 -5.85 -15.68
N ILE A 32 11.79 -6.07 -14.40
CA ILE A 32 12.52 -7.04 -13.56
C ILE A 32 12.21 -8.46 -14.02
N GLY A 33 10.97 -8.79 -14.33
CA GLY A 33 10.58 -10.11 -14.81
C GLY A 33 11.23 -10.49 -16.15
N ALA A 34 11.40 -9.52 -17.06
CA ALA A 34 12.13 -9.74 -18.30
C ALA A 34 13.61 -10.04 -18.05
N LEU A 35 14.23 -9.31 -17.12
CA LEU A 35 15.63 -9.54 -16.73
C LEU A 35 15.81 -10.92 -16.07
N VAL A 36 14.95 -11.26 -15.11
CA VAL A 36 14.98 -12.56 -14.40
C VAL A 36 14.85 -13.72 -15.40
N LYS A 37 13.93 -13.60 -16.36
CA LYS A 37 13.75 -14.60 -17.43
C LYS A 37 14.97 -14.73 -18.32
N ALA A 38 15.61 -13.63 -18.70
CA ALA A 38 16.81 -13.62 -19.54
C ALA A 38 17.97 -14.39 -18.89
N HIS A 39 18.04 -14.40 -17.56
CA HIS A 39 19.04 -15.14 -16.79
C HIS A 39 18.58 -16.54 -16.36
N GLY A 40 17.40 -17.01 -16.82
CA GLY A 40 16.89 -18.35 -16.53
C GLY A 40 16.43 -18.57 -15.07
N ALA A 41 16.33 -17.54 -14.27
CA ALA A 41 15.91 -17.61 -12.88
C ALA A 41 14.37 -17.63 -12.74
N ILE A 42 13.88 -18.05 -11.58
CA ILE A 42 12.46 -18.08 -11.21
C ILE A 42 12.08 -16.75 -10.56
N PHE A 43 11.01 -16.12 -11.04
CA PHE A 43 10.51 -14.88 -10.45
C PHE A 43 9.33 -15.13 -9.52
N VAL A 44 9.49 -14.77 -8.24
CA VAL A 44 8.47 -14.87 -7.19
C VAL A 44 8.12 -13.47 -6.70
N VAL A 45 6.83 -13.16 -6.67
CA VAL A 45 6.35 -11.82 -6.31
C VAL A 45 5.45 -11.87 -5.07
N ASP A 46 5.76 -11.00 -4.11
CA ASP A 46 4.82 -10.64 -3.06
C ASP A 46 3.89 -9.55 -3.58
N GLY A 47 2.66 -9.94 -3.90
CA GLY A 47 1.59 -9.09 -4.36
C GLY A 47 0.55 -8.76 -3.28
N VAL A 48 0.84 -9.01 -1.99
CA VAL A 48 -0.13 -8.85 -0.89
C VAL A 48 -0.79 -7.48 -0.89
N SER A 49 -0.06 -6.42 -1.16
CA SER A 49 -0.58 -5.05 -1.13
C SER A 49 -0.89 -4.46 -2.52
N SER A 50 -0.66 -5.21 -3.60
CA SER A 50 -0.88 -4.74 -4.97
C SER A 50 -1.99 -5.49 -5.71
N VAL A 51 -2.14 -6.80 -5.48
CA VAL A 51 -3.20 -7.58 -6.14
C VAL A 51 -4.57 -7.06 -5.74
N GLY A 52 -5.40 -6.79 -6.74
CA GLY A 52 -6.71 -6.14 -6.58
C GLY A 52 -6.69 -4.62 -6.72
N ALA A 53 -5.51 -3.96 -6.72
CA ALA A 53 -5.37 -2.53 -6.95
C ALA A 53 -4.53 -2.17 -8.17
N GLU A 54 -3.51 -2.98 -8.44
CA GLU A 54 -2.55 -2.78 -9.52
C GLU A 54 -2.65 -3.93 -10.53
N VAL A 55 -2.24 -3.66 -11.76
CA VAL A 55 -2.17 -4.70 -12.78
C VAL A 55 -1.00 -5.61 -12.51
N VAL A 56 -1.28 -6.88 -12.21
CA VAL A 56 -0.30 -7.94 -12.05
C VAL A 56 -0.57 -8.99 -13.13
N ASP A 57 0.11 -8.86 -14.27
CA ASP A 57 0.04 -9.83 -15.36
C ASP A 57 1.17 -10.84 -15.22
N MET A 58 0.81 -12.07 -14.84
CA MET A 58 1.78 -13.13 -14.55
C MET A 58 2.60 -13.51 -15.79
N GLU A 59 1.97 -13.53 -16.97
CA GLU A 59 2.63 -13.95 -18.22
C GLU A 59 3.54 -12.87 -18.77
N VAL A 60 3.03 -11.64 -18.89
CA VAL A 60 3.79 -10.47 -19.38
C VAL A 60 4.98 -10.18 -18.47
N CYS A 61 4.79 -10.30 -17.15
CA CYS A 61 5.84 -10.05 -16.17
C CYS A 61 6.71 -11.29 -15.86
N ASN A 62 6.50 -12.43 -16.52
CA ASN A 62 7.23 -13.69 -16.32
C ASN A 62 7.27 -14.15 -14.85
N ILE A 63 6.16 -13.96 -14.11
CA ILE A 63 6.04 -14.31 -12.70
C ILE A 63 5.68 -15.80 -12.60
N ALA A 64 6.51 -16.57 -11.90
CA ALA A 64 6.25 -17.98 -11.63
C ALA A 64 5.22 -18.16 -10.52
N PHE A 65 5.37 -17.40 -9.44
CA PHE A 65 4.46 -17.40 -8.30
C PHE A 65 4.19 -15.98 -7.81
N CYS A 66 2.94 -15.68 -7.51
CA CYS A 66 2.52 -14.45 -6.85
C CYS A 66 1.71 -14.77 -5.59
N SER A 67 2.17 -14.33 -4.44
CA SER A 67 1.43 -14.43 -3.19
C SER A 67 0.53 -13.21 -2.98
N SER A 68 -0.64 -13.42 -2.38
CA SER A 68 -1.52 -12.33 -1.99
C SER A 68 -2.42 -12.70 -0.80
N SER A 69 -3.23 -11.74 -0.35
CA SER A 69 -4.20 -11.94 0.73
C SER A 69 -5.57 -11.38 0.38
N SER A 70 -6.59 -11.89 1.06
CA SER A 70 -7.98 -11.48 0.87
C SER A 70 -8.27 -10.05 1.38
N SER A 71 -7.54 -9.60 2.40
CA SER A 71 -7.90 -8.44 3.24
C SER A 71 -7.36 -7.08 2.78
N LYS A 72 -6.65 -7.02 1.64
CA LYS A 72 -6.13 -5.76 1.11
C LYS A 72 -7.07 -5.22 0.02
N ALA A 73 -6.56 -4.89 -1.15
CA ALA A 73 -7.33 -4.25 -2.22
C ALA A 73 -8.45 -5.13 -2.81
N ILE A 74 -8.45 -6.43 -2.58
CA ILE A 74 -9.57 -7.31 -2.90
C ILE A 74 -10.81 -6.99 -2.05
N GLY A 75 -10.61 -6.47 -0.81
CA GLY A 75 -11.71 -5.99 0.03
C GLY A 75 -12.51 -7.09 0.73
N SER A 76 -11.91 -8.26 1.01
CA SER A 76 -12.52 -9.31 1.81
C SER A 76 -12.01 -9.28 3.26
N TYR A 77 -12.56 -10.14 4.10
CA TYR A 77 -12.11 -10.29 5.50
C TYR A 77 -10.68 -10.83 5.59
N PRO A 78 -9.91 -10.46 6.62
CA PRO A 78 -8.61 -11.05 6.89
C PRO A 78 -8.74 -12.52 7.30
N GLY A 79 -7.70 -13.32 6.99
CA GLY A 79 -7.60 -14.73 7.40
C GLY A 79 -7.35 -15.71 6.25
N LEU A 80 -7.43 -15.25 4.99
CA LEU A 80 -7.00 -16.05 3.83
C LEU A 80 -5.80 -15.41 3.14
N SER A 81 -4.86 -16.27 2.79
CA SER A 81 -3.79 -15.97 1.83
C SER A 81 -3.84 -17.01 0.70
N PHE A 82 -3.37 -16.62 -0.46
CA PHE A 82 -3.33 -17.49 -1.63
C PHE A 82 -2.06 -17.25 -2.44
N VAL A 83 -1.69 -18.25 -3.23
CA VAL A 83 -0.60 -18.18 -4.18
C VAL A 83 -1.14 -18.52 -5.56
N ILE A 84 -0.86 -17.65 -6.52
CA ILE A 84 -1.18 -17.84 -7.93
C ILE A 84 0.10 -18.31 -8.62
N GLY A 85 -0.02 -19.32 -9.49
CA GLY A 85 1.08 -19.81 -10.30
C GLY A 85 0.56 -20.65 -11.45
N SER A 86 1.41 -20.91 -12.46
CA SER A 86 1.04 -21.81 -13.53
C SER A 86 1.04 -23.28 -13.05
N LYS A 87 0.23 -24.13 -13.69
CA LYS A 87 0.23 -25.58 -13.42
C LYS A 87 1.63 -26.20 -13.57
N LYS A 88 2.43 -25.69 -14.51
CA LYS A 88 3.81 -26.12 -14.73
C LYS A 88 4.67 -25.86 -13.50
N GLU A 89 4.60 -24.67 -12.95
CA GLU A 89 5.40 -24.28 -11.79
C GLU A 89 4.97 -25.04 -10.52
N PHE A 90 3.67 -25.23 -10.30
CA PHE A 90 3.20 -26.09 -9.19
C PHE A 90 3.66 -27.53 -9.30
N LYS A 91 3.71 -28.11 -10.52
CA LYS A 91 4.24 -29.46 -10.72
C LYS A 91 5.71 -29.57 -10.38
N ARG A 92 6.53 -28.57 -10.70
CA ARG A 92 7.96 -28.51 -10.34
C ARG A 92 8.19 -28.55 -8.83
N LEU A 93 7.28 -28.00 -8.02
CA LEU A 93 7.42 -28.05 -6.56
C LEU A 93 7.41 -29.47 -6.00
N LYS A 94 6.82 -30.45 -6.69
CA LYS A 94 6.82 -31.86 -6.27
C LYS A 94 8.21 -32.49 -6.34
N GLU A 95 9.13 -31.95 -7.12
CA GLU A 95 10.51 -32.43 -7.26
C GLU A 95 11.37 -32.01 -6.05
N HIS A 96 10.87 -31.11 -5.22
CA HIS A 96 11.58 -30.60 -4.05
C HIS A 96 10.94 -31.08 -2.74
N LYS A 97 11.77 -31.54 -1.82
CA LYS A 97 11.31 -31.89 -0.47
C LYS A 97 10.90 -30.66 0.30
N ALA A 98 9.62 -30.57 0.66
CA ALA A 98 9.11 -29.49 1.50
C ALA A 98 9.75 -29.53 2.90
N LYS A 99 10.08 -28.34 3.43
CA LYS A 99 10.64 -28.18 4.78
C LYS A 99 9.57 -28.12 5.86
N THR A 100 8.32 -27.85 5.47
CA THR A 100 7.18 -27.69 6.39
C THR A 100 6.00 -28.54 5.92
N THR A 101 5.16 -28.97 6.84
CA THR A 101 3.93 -29.72 6.52
C THR A 101 2.81 -28.75 6.11
N TYR A 102 2.61 -27.67 6.85
CA TYR A 102 1.50 -26.74 6.64
C TYR A 102 1.73 -25.78 5.44
N LEU A 103 2.90 -25.15 5.35
CA LEU A 103 3.25 -24.26 4.26
C LEU A 103 3.87 -25.04 3.08
N ASN A 104 3.15 -26.03 2.56
CA ASN A 104 3.60 -26.87 1.46
C ASN A 104 2.67 -26.70 0.25
N LEU A 105 3.03 -25.81 -0.65
CA LEU A 105 2.25 -25.52 -1.86
C LEU A 105 2.07 -26.75 -2.77
N ALA A 106 3.03 -27.67 -2.81
CA ALA A 106 2.90 -28.89 -3.60
C ALA A 106 1.75 -29.78 -3.07
N THR A 107 1.62 -29.91 -1.74
CA THR A 107 0.51 -30.65 -1.11
C THR A 107 -0.83 -29.94 -1.35
N PHE A 108 -0.90 -28.61 -1.22
CA PHE A 108 -2.12 -27.86 -1.53
C PHE A 108 -2.55 -28.07 -2.98
N TYR A 109 -1.61 -27.96 -3.91
CA TYR A 109 -1.89 -28.17 -5.34
C TYR A 109 -2.34 -29.60 -5.64
N GLU A 110 -1.71 -30.62 -5.02
CA GLU A 110 -2.10 -32.01 -5.19
C GLU A 110 -3.52 -32.29 -4.70
N PHE A 111 -3.87 -31.82 -3.50
CA PHE A 111 -5.23 -31.99 -2.96
C PHE A 111 -6.27 -31.29 -3.83
N LEU A 112 -5.96 -30.10 -4.35
CA LEU A 112 -6.85 -29.38 -5.26
C LEU A 112 -7.07 -30.15 -6.58
N GLU A 113 -6.00 -30.63 -7.22
CA GLU A 113 -6.07 -31.31 -8.52
C GLU A 113 -6.71 -32.71 -8.42
N THR A 114 -6.44 -33.46 -7.35
CA THR A 114 -6.86 -34.87 -7.25
C THR A 114 -8.14 -35.07 -6.46
N ARG A 115 -8.48 -34.16 -5.54
CA ARG A 115 -9.59 -34.31 -4.59
C ARG A 115 -10.56 -33.13 -4.57
N SER A 116 -10.25 -32.02 -5.26
CA SER A 116 -10.99 -30.75 -5.16
C SER A 116 -11.20 -30.29 -3.71
N GLN A 117 -10.16 -30.48 -2.88
CA GLN A 117 -10.18 -30.19 -1.44
C GLN A 117 -8.92 -29.45 -1.01
N THR A 118 -8.98 -28.87 0.17
CA THR A 118 -7.79 -28.38 0.89
C THR A 118 -7.19 -29.49 1.74
N PRO A 119 -5.86 -29.53 1.99
CA PRO A 119 -5.23 -30.56 2.81
C PRO A 119 -5.59 -30.49 4.30
N ASN A 120 -6.10 -29.33 4.76
CA ASN A 120 -6.52 -29.08 6.12
C ASN A 120 -7.94 -28.48 6.13
N THR A 121 -8.62 -28.50 7.29
CA THR A 121 -9.95 -27.93 7.44
C THR A 121 -9.93 -26.42 7.08
N PRO A 122 -10.68 -25.99 6.05
CA PRO A 122 -10.68 -24.60 5.61
C PRO A 122 -11.62 -23.74 6.47
N ALA A 123 -11.30 -22.45 6.57
CA ALA A 123 -12.21 -21.45 7.14
C ALA A 123 -13.31 -21.10 6.12
N VAL A 124 -14.27 -22.01 5.91
CA VAL A 124 -15.31 -21.92 4.85
C VAL A 124 -15.99 -20.57 4.77
N PRO A 125 -16.41 -19.91 5.87
CA PRO A 125 -17.05 -18.58 5.79
C PRO A 125 -16.15 -17.53 5.14
N LEU A 126 -14.84 -17.61 5.31
CA LEU A 126 -13.89 -16.67 4.69
C LEU A 126 -13.76 -16.92 3.18
N PHE A 127 -13.92 -18.16 2.71
CA PHE A 127 -13.97 -18.45 1.28
C PHE A 127 -15.19 -17.83 0.62
N PHE A 128 -16.37 -17.93 1.23
CA PHE A 128 -17.57 -17.25 0.72
C PHE A 128 -17.42 -15.73 0.72
N ALA A 129 -16.81 -15.17 1.75
CA ALA A 129 -16.53 -13.74 1.79
C ALA A 129 -15.55 -13.31 0.68
N LEU A 130 -14.51 -14.09 0.41
CA LEU A 130 -13.58 -13.85 -0.69
C LEU A 130 -14.26 -13.97 -2.05
N GLU A 131 -15.08 -15.00 -2.25
CA GLU A 131 -15.88 -15.19 -3.47
C GLU A 131 -16.77 -13.96 -3.73
N GLN A 132 -17.48 -13.48 -2.71
CA GLN A 132 -18.33 -12.29 -2.84
C GLN A 132 -17.51 -11.04 -3.19
N ALA A 133 -16.34 -10.85 -2.57
CA ALA A 133 -15.46 -9.71 -2.87
C ALA A 133 -14.94 -9.75 -4.32
N LEU A 134 -14.55 -10.93 -4.79
CA LEU A 134 -14.13 -11.12 -6.19
C LEU A 134 -15.28 -10.88 -7.16
N ASN A 135 -16.49 -11.39 -6.87
CA ASN A 135 -17.68 -11.15 -7.67
C ASN A 135 -18.04 -9.65 -7.74
N ASN A 136 -17.84 -8.90 -6.66
CA ASN A 136 -18.03 -7.44 -6.66
C ASN A 136 -17.04 -6.73 -7.60
N ILE A 137 -15.79 -7.17 -7.66
CA ILE A 137 -14.79 -6.63 -8.60
C ILE A 137 -15.16 -7.00 -10.04
N LEU A 138 -15.50 -8.27 -10.29
CA LEU A 138 -15.85 -8.77 -11.62
C LEU A 138 -17.10 -8.09 -12.17
N SER A 139 -18.13 -7.91 -11.35
CA SER A 139 -19.38 -7.24 -11.77
C SER A 139 -19.19 -5.77 -12.11
N LYS A 140 -18.28 -5.07 -11.39
CA LYS A 140 -17.88 -3.69 -11.73
C LYS A 140 -17.01 -3.63 -12.99
N GLY A 141 -16.34 -4.74 -13.32
CA GLY A 141 -15.31 -4.84 -14.35
C GLY A 141 -13.93 -4.47 -13.82
N VAL A 142 -12.96 -5.38 -14.00
CA VAL A 142 -11.59 -5.26 -13.43
C VAL A 142 -10.89 -3.97 -13.85
N LYS A 143 -10.96 -3.58 -15.13
CA LYS A 143 -10.35 -2.33 -15.63
C LYS A 143 -10.96 -1.09 -14.96
N LYS A 144 -12.30 -1.09 -14.80
CA LYS A 144 -13.01 0.01 -14.14
C LYS A 144 -12.68 0.08 -12.65
N HIS A 145 -12.54 -1.08 -11.99
CA HIS A 145 -12.13 -1.15 -10.59
C HIS A 145 -10.76 -0.49 -10.38
N PHE A 146 -9.75 -0.84 -11.18
CA PHE A 146 -8.43 -0.21 -11.11
C PHE A 146 -8.46 1.29 -11.42
N ALA A 147 -9.25 1.70 -12.43
CA ALA A 147 -9.38 3.11 -12.77
C ALA A 147 -9.97 3.94 -11.61
N VAL A 148 -10.97 3.40 -10.89
CA VAL A 148 -11.57 4.07 -9.73
C VAL A 148 -10.55 4.22 -8.59
N ILE A 149 -9.78 3.17 -8.28
CA ILE A 149 -8.77 3.22 -7.23
C ILE A 149 -7.70 4.28 -7.57
N ARG A 150 -7.22 4.28 -8.81
CA ARG A 150 -6.24 5.26 -9.29
C ARG A 150 -6.77 6.69 -9.21
N ALA A 151 -7.99 6.93 -9.68
CA ALA A 151 -8.60 8.25 -9.62
C ALA A 151 -8.74 8.77 -8.18
N ARG A 152 -9.06 7.90 -7.22
CA ARG A 152 -9.09 8.26 -5.79
C ARG A 152 -7.70 8.69 -5.28
N ALA A 153 -6.65 7.93 -5.61
CA ALA A 153 -5.28 8.28 -5.24
C ALA A 153 -4.84 9.63 -5.84
N GLU A 154 -5.15 9.86 -7.11
CA GLU A 154 -4.84 11.12 -7.81
C GLU A 154 -5.54 12.32 -7.14
N ARG A 155 -6.81 12.18 -6.77
CA ARG A 155 -7.58 13.23 -6.07
C ARG A 155 -7.02 13.54 -4.68
N LEU A 156 -6.71 12.51 -3.91
CA LEU A 156 -6.07 12.66 -2.59
C LEU A 156 -4.73 13.38 -2.71
N ARG A 157 -3.88 12.96 -3.65
CA ARG A 157 -2.58 13.57 -3.88
C ARG A 157 -2.70 15.01 -4.36
N LEU A 158 -3.62 15.29 -5.27
CA LEU A 158 -3.89 16.65 -5.73
C LEU A 158 -4.29 17.57 -4.56
N GLY A 159 -5.23 17.12 -3.71
CA GLY A 159 -5.64 17.87 -2.53
C GLY A 159 -4.51 18.10 -1.52
N MET A 160 -3.70 17.06 -1.27
CA MET A 160 -2.55 17.18 -0.37
C MET A 160 -1.45 18.12 -0.92
N ARG A 161 -1.21 18.13 -2.24
CA ARG A 161 -0.32 19.14 -2.88
C ARG A 161 -0.83 20.57 -2.71
N GLN A 162 -2.14 20.78 -2.83
CA GLN A 162 -2.75 22.11 -2.59
C GLN A 162 -2.58 22.57 -1.14
N LEU A 163 -2.31 21.66 -0.21
CA LEU A 163 -1.93 21.95 1.17
C LEU A 163 -0.41 22.09 1.36
N ASN A 164 0.37 22.18 0.28
CA ASN A 164 1.83 22.27 0.26
C ASN A 164 2.52 21.07 0.95
N LEU A 165 1.90 19.90 0.92
CA LEU A 165 2.49 18.68 1.46
C LEU A 165 3.42 18.02 0.42
N GLU A 166 4.58 17.56 0.89
CA GLU A 166 5.55 16.84 0.08
C GLU A 166 5.39 15.33 0.25
N PHE A 167 5.55 14.60 -0.83
CA PHE A 167 5.55 13.14 -0.81
C PHE A 167 6.96 12.57 -0.64
N LEU A 168 7.05 11.36 -0.06
CA LEU A 168 8.32 10.69 0.18
C LEU A 168 9.04 10.31 -1.12
N ILE A 169 8.27 9.87 -2.13
CA ILE A 169 8.76 9.42 -3.45
C ILE A 169 8.03 10.14 -4.57
N ASN A 170 8.55 10.03 -5.80
CA ASN A 170 7.89 10.59 -6.99
C ASN A 170 6.55 9.89 -7.25
N GLU A 171 5.53 10.63 -7.64
CA GLU A 171 4.19 10.09 -7.90
C GLU A 171 4.14 9.02 -8.98
N ARG A 172 5.01 9.09 -9.99
CA ARG A 172 5.13 8.08 -11.04
C ARG A 172 5.52 6.68 -10.52
N ASP A 173 6.19 6.66 -9.36
CA ASP A 173 6.70 5.45 -8.73
C ASP A 173 5.77 4.96 -7.58
N MET A 174 4.67 5.70 -7.34
CA MET A 174 3.71 5.36 -6.28
C MET A 174 2.66 4.35 -6.72
N CYS A 175 2.29 3.48 -5.78
CA CYS A 175 1.11 2.63 -5.91
C CYS A 175 -0.20 3.44 -5.83
N SER A 176 -1.31 2.82 -6.27
CA SER A 176 -2.63 3.48 -6.29
C SER A 176 -3.39 3.40 -4.96
N VAL A 177 -2.84 2.78 -3.91
CA VAL A 177 -3.59 2.52 -2.66
C VAL A 177 -2.97 3.14 -1.41
N LEU A 178 -1.77 3.71 -1.52
CA LEU A 178 -1.06 4.28 -0.39
C LEU A 178 -0.26 5.51 -0.84
N THR A 179 -0.34 6.58 -0.09
CA THR A 179 0.49 7.77 -0.27
C THR A 179 1.26 8.04 1.01
N THR A 180 2.58 8.09 0.91
CA THR A 180 3.46 8.42 2.03
C THR A 180 3.87 9.88 1.93
N VAL A 181 3.50 10.64 2.95
CA VAL A 181 3.61 12.10 3.01
C VAL A 181 4.67 12.48 4.04
N LYS A 182 5.56 13.41 3.72
CA LYS A 182 6.51 13.95 4.68
C LYS A 182 5.78 14.80 5.72
N VAL A 183 6.16 14.65 6.97
CA VAL A 183 5.65 15.51 8.04
C VAL A 183 6.20 16.93 7.81
N PRO A 184 5.35 17.98 7.80
CA PRO A 184 5.83 19.35 7.64
C PRO A 184 6.84 19.74 8.72
N LEU A 185 7.82 20.55 8.36
CA LEU A 185 8.83 21.05 9.29
C LEU A 185 8.16 21.71 10.51
N SER A 186 8.72 21.48 11.68
CA SER A 186 8.22 21.96 12.97
C SER A 186 6.92 21.34 13.48
N MET A 187 6.29 20.40 12.73
CA MET A 187 5.10 19.66 13.18
C MET A 187 5.44 18.29 13.72
N ASN A 188 4.59 17.77 14.61
CA ASN A 188 4.71 16.43 15.15
C ASN A 188 3.60 15.53 14.56
N ILE A 189 3.99 14.39 13.99
CA ILE A 189 3.02 13.44 13.41
C ILE A 189 1.98 12.96 14.43
N ARG A 190 2.34 12.80 15.69
CA ARG A 190 1.39 12.36 16.72
C ARG A 190 0.29 13.38 16.96
N GLU A 191 0.64 14.68 16.96
CA GLU A 191 -0.35 15.76 17.08
C GLU A 191 -1.29 15.80 15.86
N ILE A 192 -0.74 15.66 14.65
CA ILE A 192 -1.56 15.59 13.42
C ILE A 192 -2.52 14.39 13.50
N ARG A 193 -2.01 13.22 13.84
CA ARG A 193 -2.79 11.98 13.94
C ARG A 193 -3.89 12.07 15.00
N ASP A 194 -3.54 12.57 16.20
CA ASP A 194 -4.48 12.59 17.32
C ASP A 194 -5.62 13.58 17.06
N ARG A 195 -5.33 14.75 16.45
CA ARG A 195 -6.38 15.70 16.04
C ARG A 195 -7.24 15.20 14.87
N LEU A 196 -6.69 14.44 13.92
CA LEU A 196 -7.48 13.80 12.88
C LEU A 196 -8.39 12.71 13.46
N ARG A 197 -7.96 12.04 14.53
CA ARG A 197 -8.77 11.04 15.22
C ARG A 197 -10.01 11.62 15.86
N ASP A 198 -9.99 12.90 16.28
CA ASP A 198 -11.18 13.60 16.78
C ASP A 198 -12.27 13.72 15.69
N ASP A 199 -11.88 13.74 14.43
CA ASP A 199 -12.78 13.66 13.26
C ASP A 199 -13.06 12.21 12.81
N ALA A 200 -12.72 11.20 13.61
CA ALA A 200 -12.80 9.78 13.26
C ALA A 200 -11.91 9.36 12.06
N ILE A 201 -10.86 10.14 11.75
CA ILE A 201 -9.90 9.85 10.69
C ILE A 201 -8.65 9.21 11.28
N ILE A 202 -8.28 8.05 10.76
CA ILE A 202 -7.09 7.31 11.18
C ILE A 202 -6.03 7.34 10.09
N ILE A 203 -4.87 7.90 10.41
CA ILE A 203 -3.67 7.82 9.59
C ILE A 203 -2.57 7.07 10.36
N TYR A 204 -1.56 6.60 9.66
CA TYR A 204 -0.47 5.86 10.27
C TYR A 204 0.85 6.61 10.14
N GLU A 205 1.63 6.56 11.21
CA GLU A 205 3.02 7.03 11.24
C GLU A 205 3.92 6.09 10.42
N GLY A 206 4.96 6.62 9.81
CA GLY A 206 6.01 5.82 9.17
C GLY A 206 6.70 4.88 10.15
N LYS A 207 7.24 3.77 9.64
CA LYS A 207 7.92 2.75 10.44
C LYS A 207 9.43 2.76 10.21
N GLY A 208 10.18 2.17 11.16
CA GLY A 208 11.64 2.03 11.06
C GLY A 208 12.34 3.39 10.89
N CYS A 209 13.16 3.55 9.87
CA CYS A 209 13.89 4.79 9.60
C CYS A 209 12.99 5.99 9.22
N PHE A 210 11.72 5.76 8.94
CA PHE A 210 10.72 6.77 8.61
C PHE A 210 9.85 7.21 9.80
N ALA A 211 10.03 6.59 10.98
CA ALA A 211 9.29 6.96 12.19
C ALA A 211 9.47 8.45 12.52
N GLY A 212 8.38 9.15 12.81
CA GLY A 212 8.38 10.60 13.09
C GLY A 212 8.55 11.50 11.86
N LYS A 213 8.95 10.96 10.71
CA LYS A 213 9.30 11.75 9.51
C LYS A 213 8.22 11.77 8.46
N VAL A 214 7.39 10.76 8.41
CA VAL A 214 6.31 10.61 7.43
C VAL A 214 5.04 10.09 8.07
N PHE A 215 3.92 10.31 7.40
CA PHE A 215 2.66 9.63 7.65
C PHE A 215 2.10 9.01 6.37
N GLN A 216 1.23 8.05 6.53
CA GLN A 216 0.68 7.25 5.44
C GLN A 216 -0.83 7.41 5.36
N VAL A 217 -1.31 7.68 4.16
CA VAL A 217 -2.74 7.81 3.81
C VAL A 217 -3.09 6.67 2.86
N GLY A 218 -3.92 5.74 3.34
CA GLY A 218 -4.44 4.63 2.55
C GLY A 218 -5.81 4.95 1.97
N ASN A 219 -6.07 4.46 0.74
CA ASN A 219 -7.36 4.61 0.05
C ASN A 219 -7.92 3.25 -0.41
N ILE A 220 -7.68 2.20 0.38
CA ILE A 220 -8.24 0.85 0.16
C ILE A 220 -9.68 0.81 0.66
N GLY A 221 -10.54 0.07 -0.04
CA GLY A 221 -11.94 -0.12 0.31
C GLY A 221 -12.90 0.78 -0.43
N GLU A 222 -14.15 0.80 0.00
CA GLU A 222 -15.15 1.73 -0.56
C GLU A 222 -14.92 3.12 0.04
N MET A 223 -14.77 4.09 -0.83
CA MET A 223 -14.54 5.49 -0.48
C MET A 223 -15.29 6.38 -1.48
N SER A 224 -16.10 7.27 -0.97
CA SER A 224 -16.82 8.26 -1.75
C SER A 224 -16.00 9.54 -1.98
N ASP A 225 -16.47 10.38 -2.87
CA ASP A 225 -15.91 11.72 -3.06
C ASP A 225 -16.04 12.59 -1.81
N PHE A 226 -17.10 12.37 -1.03
CA PHE A 226 -17.32 13.05 0.24
C PHE A 226 -16.25 12.67 1.25
N ASP A 227 -15.89 11.38 1.36
CA ASP A 227 -14.85 10.92 2.29
C ASP A 227 -13.49 11.56 1.97
N ILE A 228 -13.15 11.67 0.68
CA ILE A 228 -11.91 12.33 0.23
C ILE A 228 -11.93 13.82 0.60
N GLN A 229 -13.03 14.50 0.33
CA GLN A 229 -13.17 15.94 0.65
C GLN A 229 -13.14 16.18 2.16
N PHE A 230 -13.82 15.34 2.93
CA PHE A 230 -13.84 15.41 4.38
C PHE A 230 -12.45 15.23 4.96
N PHE A 231 -11.70 14.22 4.51
CA PHE A 231 -10.31 14.01 4.90
C PHE A 231 -9.44 15.24 4.60
N LEU A 232 -9.51 15.76 3.38
CA LEU A 232 -8.69 16.91 2.96
C LEU A 232 -9.05 18.19 3.75
N HIS A 233 -10.34 18.39 4.05
CA HIS A 233 -10.80 19.51 4.86
C HIS A 233 -10.29 19.41 6.30
N SER A 234 -10.44 18.25 6.93
CA SER A 234 -9.95 17.98 8.28
C SER A 234 -8.44 18.13 8.37
N LEU A 235 -7.71 17.57 7.40
CA LEU A 235 -6.25 17.70 7.33
C LEU A 235 -5.83 19.18 7.22
N LYS A 236 -6.47 19.97 6.34
CA LYS A 236 -6.23 21.41 6.22
C LYS A 236 -6.44 22.13 7.55
N ARG A 237 -7.57 21.90 8.20
CA ARG A 237 -7.90 22.49 9.50
C ARG A 237 -6.82 22.17 10.54
N VAL A 238 -6.44 20.91 10.67
CA VAL A 238 -5.43 20.45 11.62
C VAL A 238 -4.07 21.12 11.36
N LEU A 239 -3.62 21.15 10.09
CA LEU A 239 -2.33 21.75 9.75
C LEU A 239 -2.31 23.27 10.02
N LEU A 240 -3.38 24.00 9.70
CA LEU A 240 -3.48 25.44 9.98
C LEU A 240 -3.49 25.73 11.47
N THR A 241 -4.22 24.97 12.27
CA THR A 241 -4.27 25.12 13.73
C THR A 241 -2.88 24.88 14.35
N LEU A 242 -2.20 23.79 13.96
CA LEU A 242 -0.84 23.51 14.45
C LEU A 242 0.16 24.59 14.04
N GLN A 243 0.05 25.12 12.82
CA GLN A 243 0.92 26.20 12.34
C GLN A 243 0.73 27.48 13.16
N ALA A 244 -0.51 27.87 13.46
CA ALA A 244 -0.80 29.03 14.30
C ALA A 244 -0.22 28.86 15.71
N GLU A 245 -0.42 27.71 16.35
CA GLU A 245 0.14 27.42 17.68
C GLU A 245 1.68 27.42 17.72
N ILE A 246 2.34 27.05 16.62
CA ILE A 246 3.80 27.12 16.51
C ILE A 246 4.23 28.59 16.40
N ILE A 247 3.54 29.39 15.60
CA ILE A 247 3.83 30.85 15.46
C ILE A 247 3.65 31.54 16.81
N ASP A 248 2.57 31.31 17.53
CA ASP A 248 2.31 31.90 18.84
C ASP A 248 3.36 31.56 19.89
N LYS A 249 3.96 30.37 19.80
CA LYS A 249 5.06 29.97 20.69
C LYS A 249 6.41 30.60 20.34
N VAL A 250 6.64 30.92 19.07
CA VAL A 250 7.92 31.47 18.57
C VAL A 250 7.93 32.99 18.59
N VAL A 251 6.77 33.62 18.37
CA VAL A 251 6.61 35.08 18.44
C VAL A 251 5.94 35.42 19.77
N PRO A 252 6.69 35.70 20.84
CA PRO A 252 6.08 36.20 22.07
C PRO A 252 5.28 37.46 21.72
N LEU A 253 4.01 37.52 22.17
CA LEU A 253 3.17 38.72 22.05
C LEU A 253 4.02 39.91 22.46
N ILE A 254 4.20 40.87 21.54
CA ILE A 254 4.79 42.18 21.88
C ILE A 254 3.89 42.72 22.97
N PRO A 255 4.40 43.02 24.18
CA PRO A 255 3.59 43.60 25.23
C PRO A 255 2.94 44.88 24.65
N ASP A 256 1.65 45.06 24.89
CA ASP A 256 0.91 46.24 24.41
C ASP A 256 1.75 47.48 24.64
N ALA A 257 2.04 48.22 23.58
CA ALA A 257 2.71 49.49 23.68
C ALA A 257 1.87 50.41 24.62
N PRO A 258 2.47 51.05 25.59
CA PRO A 258 1.73 51.88 26.53
C PRO A 258 0.90 52.88 25.75
N THR A 259 -0.39 52.91 26.02
CA THR A 259 -1.33 53.87 25.40
C THR A 259 -0.80 55.25 25.58
N PRO A 260 -0.58 56.04 24.52
CA PRO A 260 -0.10 57.43 24.68
C PRO A 260 -1.16 58.23 25.44
N THR A 261 -0.81 58.67 26.64
CA THR A 261 -1.62 59.60 27.40
C THR A 261 -1.48 60.97 26.76
N PHE A 262 -2.47 61.36 25.96
CA PHE A 262 -2.61 62.76 25.52
C PHE A 262 -3.03 63.63 26.69
N ASN A 263 -2.08 64.37 27.27
CA ASN A 263 -2.41 65.47 28.13
C ASN A 263 -2.87 66.63 27.26
N LEU A 264 -4.19 66.90 27.27
CA LEU A 264 -4.77 68.18 26.74
C LEU A 264 -4.47 69.26 27.78
N LEU A 265 -3.59 70.17 27.43
CA LEU A 265 -3.50 71.49 28.00
C LEU A 265 -4.38 72.44 27.20
#